data_cf619bbd399f64827c1ad79154278ced
#
_entry.id   cf619bbd399f64827c1ad79154278ced
#
_cell.length_a   1.000
_cell.length_b   1.000
_cell.length_c   1.000
_cell.angle_alpha   90.00
_cell.angle_beta   90.00
_cell.angle_gamma   90.00
#
_symmetry.space_group_name_H-M   'P 1'
#
loop_
_entity.id
_entity.type
_entity.pdbx_description
1 polymer ?
#
loop_
_entity_poly.entity_id
_entity_poly.type
_entity_poly.pdbx_seq_one_letter_code
_entity_poly.pdbx_strand_id
1 'polypeptide(L)'
;MKVLKMGNGKNKTTSVPLTIKGKEQEPKVVTVNDKAATRQAIINYLEERLPIISRNKFLERSDWHAKPPKGQLEEDWNYFGIVFHHQGNSPQHSCAAMYGSMKEVQDMHLSKYDDIGYHYAVSCTGEVAEGRDIRFKGSHVKNRNTGLIGILLLGDYTEPGEAGIED
;
A
#
# COMPACT_ATOMS: atom_id res chain seq x y z
N MET A 1 -13.56 -8.24 -2.35
CA MET A 1 -12.65 -7.25 -2.95
C MET A 1 -13.41 -5.95 -3.26
N LYS A 2 -13.01 -4.82 -2.71
CA LYS A 2 -13.63 -3.51 -2.98
C LYS A 2 -12.66 -2.65 -3.78
N VAL A 3 -13.01 -2.30 -5.01
CA VAL A 3 -12.21 -1.44 -5.88
C VAL A 3 -12.79 -0.02 -5.83
N LEU A 4 -11.98 0.93 -5.40
CA LEU A 4 -12.29 2.35 -5.48
C LEU A 4 -11.69 2.91 -6.78
N LYS A 5 -12.53 3.32 -7.73
CA LYS A 5 -12.07 3.90 -8.99
C LYS A 5 -11.68 5.37 -8.79
N MET A 6 -10.46 5.70 -9.12
CA MET A 6 -10.04 7.08 -9.29
C MET A 6 -10.36 7.52 -10.71
N GLY A 7 -10.89 8.74 -10.86
CA GLY A 7 -11.43 9.23 -12.14
C GLY A 7 -10.42 9.23 -13.28
N ASN A 8 -10.88 8.88 -14.48
CA ASN A 8 -10.12 8.86 -15.72
C ASN A 8 -9.61 10.27 -16.08
N GLY A 9 -8.34 10.50 -15.92
CA GLY A 9 -7.67 11.74 -16.34
C GLY A 9 -6.59 11.46 -17.37
N LYS A 10 -6.83 11.82 -18.61
CA LYS A 10 -5.76 12.06 -19.60
C LYS A 10 -4.80 13.09 -19.01
N ASN A 11 -3.51 12.76 -18.87
CA ASN A 11 -2.38 13.65 -18.57
C ASN A 11 -2.74 15.09 -18.12
N LYS A 12 -3.54 15.22 -17.07
CA LYS A 12 -3.82 16.50 -16.42
C LYS A 12 -3.32 16.37 -14.98
N THR A 13 -2.53 17.34 -14.59
CA THR A 13 -2.15 17.59 -13.20
C THR A 13 -3.41 17.51 -12.35
N THR A 14 -3.59 16.40 -11.64
CA THR A 14 -4.75 16.24 -10.77
C THR A 14 -4.36 16.75 -9.40
N SER A 15 -4.73 17.99 -9.10
CA SER A 15 -4.75 18.48 -7.74
C SER A 15 -5.94 17.82 -7.04
N VAL A 16 -5.67 16.98 -6.05
CA VAL A 16 -6.71 16.46 -5.16
C VAL A 16 -6.87 17.47 -4.02
N PRO A 17 -7.99 18.20 -3.91
CA PRO A 17 -8.23 19.06 -2.77
C PRO A 17 -8.54 18.18 -1.55
N LEU A 18 -7.62 18.09 -0.63
CA LEU A 18 -7.85 17.55 0.70
C LEU A 18 -8.45 18.64 1.58
N THR A 19 -9.77 18.67 1.69
CA THR A 19 -10.46 19.54 2.65
C THR A 19 -10.40 18.90 4.03
N ILE A 20 -9.42 19.27 4.82
CA ILE A 20 -9.43 19.05 6.27
C ILE A 20 -9.97 20.32 6.92
N LYS A 21 -11.02 20.21 7.72
CA LYS A 21 -11.53 21.33 8.52
C LYS A 21 -10.42 21.91 9.41
N GLY A 22 -9.88 23.07 9.03
CA GLY A 22 -8.87 23.78 9.78
C GLY A 22 -7.72 24.26 8.90
N LYS A 23 -7.88 25.44 8.27
CA LYS A 23 -6.95 26.19 7.40
C LYS A 23 -6.67 25.53 6.04
N GLU A 24 -7.20 26.16 4.98
CA GLU A 24 -6.79 25.91 3.60
C GLU A 24 -5.28 26.09 3.48
N GLN A 25 -4.56 25.00 3.32
CA GLN A 25 -3.23 25.02 2.75
C GLN A 25 -3.40 24.89 1.25
N GLU A 26 -2.84 25.81 0.49
CA GLU A 26 -2.80 25.70 -0.97
C GLU A 26 -2.26 24.32 -1.39
N PRO A 27 -2.89 23.65 -2.37
CA PRO A 27 -2.43 22.35 -2.82
C PRO A 27 -1.01 22.49 -3.36
N LYS A 28 -0.07 21.80 -2.73
CA LYS A 28 1.29 21.70 -3.21
C LYS A 28 1.26 20.94 -4.54
N VAL A 29 1.45 21.66 -5.65
CA VAL A 29 1.51 21.03 -6.99
C VAL A 29 2.80 20.21 -7.04
N VAL A 30 2.67 18.91 -6.96
CA VAL A 30 3.79 17.98 -7.22
C VAL A 30 3.83 17.74 -8.73
N THR A 31 4.76 18.35 -9.43
CA THR A 31 5.04 18.06 -10.84
C THR A 31 5.82 16.75 -10.92
N VAL A 32 5.15 15.72 -11.41
CA VAL A 32 5.66 14.34 -11.40
C VAL A 32 6.40 14.04 -12.69
N ASN A 33 7.64 14.46 -12.82
CA ASN A 33 8.56 13.92 -13.83
C ASN A 33 9.58 12.95 -13.25
N ASP A 34 9.66 12.84 -11.92
CA ASP A 34 10.56 11.94 -11.23
C ASP A 34 9.75 11.03 -10.29
N LYS A 35 9.64 9.76 -10.65
CA LYS A 35 8.94 8.74 -9.86
C LYS A 35 9.55 8.57 -8.46
N ALA A 36 10.85 8.71 -8.34
CA ALA A 36 11.53 8.59 -7.05
C ALA A 36 11.21 9.78 -6.13
N ALA A 37 11.21 11.01 -6.66
CA ALA A 37 10.82 12.20 -5.92
C ALA A 37 9.36 12.14 -5.47
N THR A 38 8.48 11.61 -6.31
CA THR A 38 7.07 11.43 -5.96
C THR A 38 6.88 10.35 -4.90
N ARG A 39 7.61 9.24 -4.97
CA ARG A 39 7.62 8.23 -3.90
C ARG A 39 8.01 8.89 -2.58
N GLN A 40 9.09 9.66 -2.56
CA GLN A 40 9.53 10.35 -1.35
C GLN A 40 8.50 11.37 -0.85
N ALA A 41 7.82 12.08 -1.74
CA ALA A 41 6.75 13.00 -1.36
C ALA A 41 5.56 12.29 -0.72
N ILE A 42 5.20 11.10 -1.19
CA ILE A 42 4.16 10.26 -0.58
C ILE A 42 4.59 9.84 0.83
N ILE A 43 5.83 9.36 0.99
CA ILE A 43 6.37 8.95 2.28
C ILE A 43 6.33 10.12 3.27
N ASN A 44 6.88 11.26 2.89
CA ASN A 44 6.90 12.45 3.74
C ASN A 44 5.47 12.88 4.16
N TYR A 45 4.52 12.82 3.22
CA TYR A 45 3.13 13.13 3.50
C TYR A 45 2.51 12.17 4.53
N LEU A 46 2.78 10.87 4.39
CA LEU A 46 2.30 9.86 5.33
C LEU A 46 2.95 10.05 6.71
N GLU A 47 4.25 10.30 6.77
CA GLU A 47 4.97 10.55 8.02
C GLU A 47 4.47 11.78 8.77
N GLU A 48 4.09 12.85 8.05
CA GLU A 48 3.51 14.04 8.65
C GLU A 48 2.09 13.83 9.19
N ARG A 49 1.31 12.98 8.55
CA ARG A 49 -0.14 12.83 8.81
C ARG A 49 -0.49 11.68 9.74
N LEU A 50 0.20 10.56 9.65
CA LEU A 50 -0.11 9.39 10.47
C LEU A 50 -0.02 9.65 11.97
N PRO A 51 0.99 10.36 12.51
CA PRO A 51 1.06 10.66 13.93
C PRO A 51 -0.13 11.48 14.44
N ILE A 52 -0.74 12.31 13.57
CA ILE A 52 -1.91 13.14 13.91
C ILE A 52 -3.18 12.29 13.96
N ILE A 53 -3.29 11.29 13.07
CA ILE A 53 -4.49 10.46 12.91
C ILE A 53 -4.49 9.30 13.89
N SER A 54 -3.36 8.60 14.03
CA SER A 54 -3.28 7.31 14.72
C SER A 54 -2.26 7.26 15.86
N ARG A 55 -1.43 8.28 16.05
CA ARG A 55 -0.22 8.28 16.90
C ARG A 55 0.80 7.23 16.46
N ASN A 56 0.65 6.68 15.30
CA ASN A 56 1.48 5.61 14.76
C ASN A 56 2.43 6.15 13.69
N LYS A 57 3.49 5.41 13.46
CA LYS A 57 4.58 5.75 12.56
C LYS A 57 4.34 5.11 11.19
N PHE A 58 4.73 5.79 10.13
CA PHE A 58 4.95 5.16 8.84
C PHE A 58 6.26 4.37 8.88
N LEU A 59 6.26 3.15 8.38
CA LEU A 59 7.43 2.29 8.31
C LEU A 59 7.87 2.13 6.86
N GLU A 60 9.04 2.65 6.54
CA GLU A 60 9.68 2.39 5.25
C GLU A 60 10.20 0.95 5.17
N ARG A 61 10.56 0.51 3.98
CA ARG A 61 11.14 -0.83 3.76
C ARG A 61 12.38 -1.10 4.62
N SER A 62 13.20 -0.07 4.86
CA SER A 62 14.38 -0.16 5.75
C SER A 62 14.02 -0.44 7.20
N ASP A 63 12.92 0.13 7.68
CA ASP A 63 12.52 0.03 9.08
C ASP A 63 12.13 -1.41 9.47
N TRP A 64 11.45 -2.12 8.59
CA TRP A 64 11.09 -3.51 8.81
C TRP A 64 12.08 -4.52 8.18
N HIS A 65 13.26 -4.03 7.74
CA HIS A 65 14.33 -4.83 7.17
C HIS A 65 13.88 -5.67 5.96
N ALA A 66 13.17 -5.06 5.02
CA ALA A 66 12.75 -5.70 3.79
C ALA A 66 13.93 -6.29 3.02
N LYS A 67 13.75 -7.50 2.53
CA LYS A 67 14.70 -8.11 1.60
C LYS A 67 14.64 -7.37 0.25
N PRO A 68 15.75 -7.31 -0.50
CA PRO A 68 15.70 -6.80 -1.86
C PRO A 68 14.84 -7.73 -2.74
N PRO A 69 14.25 -7.21 -3.83
CA PRO A 69 13.59 -8.03 -4.83
C PRO A 69 14.54 -9.10 -5.39
N LYS A 70 14.00 -10.29 -5.73
CA LYS A 70 14.79 -11.37 -6.33
C LYS A 70 15.11 -11.13 -7.80
N GLY A 71 14.27 -10.38 -8.48
CA GLY A 71 14.38 -10.10 -9.92
C GLY A 71 14.12 -8.66 -10.26
N GLN A 72 14.03 -8.39 -11.56
CA GLN A 72 13.66 -7.07 -12.05
C GLN A 72 12.16 -6.89 -12.00
N LEU A 73 11.71 -5.90 -11.23
CA LEU A 73 10.30 -5.56 -11.14
C LEU A 73 9.88 -4.72 -12.35
N GLU A 74 8.65 -4.96 -12.83
CA GLU A 74 8.03 -4.16 -13.88
C GLU A 74 7.59 -2.81 -13.34
N GLU A 75 7.95 -1.73 -14.03
CA GLU A 75 7.52 -0.39 -13.65
C GLU A 75 6.02 -0.20 -13.91
N ASP A 76 5.36 0.51 -12.99
CA ASP A 76 3.99 0.98 -13.13
C ASP A 76 3.83 2.32 -12.41
N TRP A 77 3.05 3.22 -13.00
CA TRP A 77 2.88 4.55 -12.43
C TRP A 77 1.52 5.19 -12.70
N ASN A 78 0.83 4.72 -13.72
CA ASN A 78 -0.47 5.30 -14.12
C ASN A 78 -1.60 4.69 -13.29
N TYR A 79 -1.56 4.91 -11.98
CA TYR A 79 -2.55 4.36 -11.06
C TYR A 79 -3.92 4.99 -11.24
N PHE A 80 -4.95 4.15 -11.31
CA PHE A 80 -6.34 4.56 -11.44
C PHE A 80 -7.25 3.92 -10.38
N GLY A 81 -6.74 3.02 -9.56
CA GLY A 81 -7.53 2.35 -8.55
C GLY A 81 -6.72 1.87 -7.34
N ILE A 82 -7.43 1.63 -6.25
CA ILE A 82 -6.90 1.03 -5.03
C ILE A 82 -7.69 -0.24 -4.74
N VAL A 83 -6.98 -1.32 -4.41
CA VAL A 83 -7.56 -2.60 -4.02
C VAL A 83 -7.15 -2.91 -2.60
N PHE A 84 -8.13 -3.15 -1.75
CA PHE A 84 -7.91 -3.60 -0.39
C PHE A 84 -8.00 -5.12 -0.34
N HIS A 85 -7.02 -5.72 0.30
CA HIS A 85 -6.96 -7.14 0.61
C HIS A 85 -6.87 -7.31 2.12
N HIS A 86 -7.23 -8.46 2.63
CA HIS A 86 -6.87 -8.90 3.97
C HIS A 86 -5.88 -10.06 3.88
N GLN A 87 -5.15 -10.29 4.97
CA GLN A 87 -4.13 -11.34 4.98
C GLN A 87 -4.77 -12.75 4.88
N GLY A 88 -5.97 -12.92 5.43
CA GLY A 88 -6.64 -14.22 5.51
C GLY A 88 -5.85 -15.24 6.33
N ASN A 89 -6.46 -16.36 6.70
CA ASN A 89 -5.80 -17.53 7.31
C ASN A 89 -4.71 -17.22 8.37
N SER A 90 -4.67 -16.01 8.90
CA SER A 90 -3.84 -15.72 10.05
C SER A 90 -4.55 -16.28 11.27
N PRO A 91 -3.96 -17.25 12.00
CA PRO A 91 -4.60 -17.81 13.18
C PRO A 91 -4.77 -16.79 14.31
N GLN A 92 -4.34 -15.57 14.10
CA GLN A 92 -4.36 -14.53 15.09
C GLN A 92 -5.02 -13.27 14.52
N HIS A 93 -6.24 -12.99 14.96
CA HIS A 93 -6.78 -11.62 15.00
C HIS A 93 -5.93 -10.71 15.92
N SER A 94 -4.74 -11.17 16.30
CA SER A 94 -3.84 -10.41 17.14
C SER A 94 -3.19 -9.33 16.30
N CYS A 95 -3.20 -8.11 16.82
CA CYS A 95 -2.36 -7.01 16.38
C CYS A 95 -0.88 -7.37 16.53
N ALA A 96 -0.47 -8.47 15.91
CA ALA A 96 0.90 -8.92 15.92
C ALA A 96 1.79 -7.83 15.34
N ALA A 97 2.97 -7.72 15.88
CA ALA A 97 3.93 -6.70 15.51
C ALA A 97 4.02 -6.58 13.97
N MET A 98 3.73 -5.41 13.43
CA MET A 98 3.78 -5.08 12.00
C MET A 98 5.02 -5.69 11.31
N TYR A 99 6.17 -5.62 11.97
CA TYR A 99 7.44 -6.18 11.49
C TYR A 99 7.38 -7.67 11.15
N GLY A 100 6.84 -8.50 12.05
CA GLY A 100 6.74 -9.94 11.86
C GLY A 100 5.85 -10.27 10.67
N SER A 101 4.69 -9.66 10.62
CA SER A 101 3.71 -9.85 9.55
C SER A 101 4.25 -9.43 8.18
N MET A 102 4.94 -8.29 8.10
CA MET A 102 5.54 -7.82 6.85
C MET A 102 6.60 -8.77 6.32
N LYS A 103 7.45 -9.30 7.19
CA LYS A 103 8.47 -10.30 6.82
C LYS A 103 7.85 -11.61 6.35
N GLU A 104 6.85 -12.11 7.07
CA GLU A 104 6.11 -13.32 6.68
C GLU A 104 5.48 -13.18 5.30
N VAL A 105 4.74 -12.11 5.08
CA VAL A 105 4.11 -11.85 3.78
C VAL A 105 5.16 -11.70 2.68
N GLN A 106 6.27 -10.99 2.93
CA GLN A 106 7.34 -10.90 1.94
C GLN A 106 7.95 -12.26 1.64
N ASP A 107 8.23 -13.08 2.65
CA ASP A 107 8.86 -14.39 2.45
C ASP A 107 7.97 -15.34 1.64
N MET A 108 6.67 -15.35 1.89
CA MET A 108 5.72 -16.09 1.06
C MET A 108 5.72 -15.59 -0.39
N HIS A 109 5.75 -14.27 -0.58
CA HIS A 109 5.65 -13.65 -1.89
C HIS A 109 6.95 -13.72 -2.70
N LEU A 110 8.11 -13.68 -2.05
CA LEU A 110 9.41 -13.81 -2.71
C LEU A 110 9.57 -15.12 -3.50
N SER A 111 8.86 -16.17 -3.11
CA SER A 111 8.88 -17.44 -3.84
C SER A 111 8.06 -17.41 -5.14
N LYS A 112 7.14 -16.47 -5.29
CA LYS A 112 6.15 -16.42 -6.37
C LYS A 112 6.19 -15.14 -7.21
N TYR A 113 6.59 -14.00 -6.62
CA TYR A 113 6.36 -12.67 -7.18
C TYR A 113 7.60 -11.76 -7.14
N ASP A 114 8.76 -12.29 -6.87
CA ASP A 114 10.05 -11.58 -6.76
C ASP A 114 10.14 -10.55 -5.62
N ASP A 115 9.04 -10.11 -5.02
CA ASP A 115 8.94 -9.24 -3.84
C ASP A 115 7.54 -9.34 -3.25
N ILE A 116 7.31 -8.65 -2.11
CA ILE A 116 5.95 -8.46 -1.57
C ILE A 116 5.02 -7.89 -2.65
N GLY A 117 3.82 -8.44 -2.78
CA GLY A 117 2.90 -8.08 -3.86
C GLY A 117 2.13 -6.78 -3.62
N TYR A 118 2.01 -6.34 -2.38
CA TYR A 118 1.24 -5.17 -1.96
C TYR A 118 2.13 -3.94 -1.83
N HIS A 119 1.60 -2.75 -2.18
CA HIS A 119 2.35 -1.50 -2.07
C HIS A 119 2.40 -0.99 -0.63
N TYR A 120 1.32 -1.17 0.10
CA TYR A 120 1.23 -0.77 1.51
C TYR A 120 0.55 -1.85 2.33
N ALA A 121 0.85 -1.87 3.63
CA ALA A 121 0.12 -2.66 4.59
C ALA A 121 -0.34 -1.79 5.76
N VAL A 122 -1.48 -2.13 6.35
CA VAL A 122 -2.06 -1.44 7.49
C VAL A 122 -2.32 -2.48 8.59
N SER A 123 -1.82 -2.22 9.79
CA SER A 123 -2.10 -3.05 10.97
C SER A 123 -3.43 -2.66 11.62
N CYS A 124 -3.92 -3.50 12.50
CA CYS A 124 -5.12 -3.22 13.30
C CYS A 124 -4.93 -2.05 14.28
N THR A 125 -3.70 -1.66 14.58
CA THR A 125 -3.37 -0.48 15.39
C THR A 125 -3.27 0.80 14.56
N GLY A 126 -3.43 0.70 13.22
CA GLY A 126 -3.35 1.83 12.30
C GLY A 126 -1.92 2.20 11.88
N GLU A 127 -0.92 1.37 12.19
CA GLU A 127 0.40 1.52 11.61
C GLU A 127 0.35 1.26 10.11
N VAL A 128 1.11 2.01 9.34
CA VAL A 128 1.23 1.83 7.89
C VAL A 128 2.66 1.49 7.55
N ALA A 129 2.86 0.46 6.74
CA ALA A 129 4.17 0.08 6.23
C ALA A 129 4.21 0.13 4.71
N GLU A 130 5.35 0.55 4.17
CA GLU A 130 5.66 0.40 2.75
C GLU A 130 5.98 -1.06 2.46
N GLY A 131 5.28 -1.64 1.51
CA GLY A 131 5.54 -2.96 0.97
C GLY A 131 6.40 -2.89 -0.29
N ARG A 132 5.80 -3.19 -1.45
CA ARG A 132 6.45 -2.97 -2.76
C ARG A 132 6.55 -1.49 -3.04
N ASP A 133 7.71 -1.03 -3.48
CA ASP A 133 7.91 0.35 -3.91
C ASP A 133 6.86 0.73 -4.98
N ILE A 134 6.17 1.85 -4.76
CA ILE A 134 5.07 2.30 -5.61
C ILE A 134 5.47 2.60 -7.06
N ARG A 135 6.76 2.64 -7.37
CA ARG A 135 7.25 2.76 -8.74
C ARG A 135 7.05 1.50 -9.58
N PHE A 136 6.74 0.38 -8.93
CA PHE A 136 6.65 -0.92 -9.57
C PHE A 136 5.25 -1.50 -9.46
N LYS A 137 4.85 -2.24 -10.48
CA LYS A 137 3.59 -2.95 -10.55
C LYS A 137 3.45 -3.95 -9.40
N GLY A 138 2.32 -3.92 -8.75
CA GLY A 138 1.97 -4.88 -7.70
C GLY A 138 1.78 -6.31 -8.23
N SER A 139 1.67 -7.27 -7.30
CA SER A 139 1.32 -8.66 -7.59
C SER A 139 0.30 -9.14 -6.57
N HIS A 140 -0.91 -8.56 -6.60
CA HIS A 140 -1.95 -8.75 -5.61
C HIS A 140 -3.35 -9.04 -6.20
N VAL A 141 -3.54 -8.84 -7.51
CA VAL A 141 -4.76 -9.22 -8.24
C VAL A 141 -4.37 -10.08 -9.42
N LYS A 142 -4.89 -11.32 -9.48
CA LYS A 142 -4.61 -12.25 -10.56
C LYS A 142 -4.90 -11.60 -11.93
N ASN A 143 -3.88 -11.49 -12.77
CA ASN A 143 -3.92 -10.96 -14.14
C ASN A 143 -4.41 -9.51 -14.30
N ARG A 144 -4.48 -8.70 -13.22
CA ARG A 144 -5.02 -7.33 -13.26
C ARG A 144 -4.30 -6.35 -12.32
N ASN A 145 -2.97 -6.38 -12.27
CA ASN A 145 -2.22 -5.52 -11.35
C ASN A 145 -1.90 -4.14 -11.91
N THR A 146 -1.81 -3.98 -13.24
CA THR A 146 -1.43 -2.72 -13.87
C THR A 146 -2.39 -1.60 -13.49
N GLY A 147 -1.84 -0.48 -13.03
CA GLY A 147 -2.59 0.70 -12.64
C GLY A 147 -3.33 0.57 -11.30
N LEU A 148 -3.03 -0.47 -10.50
CA LEU A 148 -3.68 -0.71 -9.21
C LEU A 148 -2.70 -0.64 -8.06
N ILE A 149 -3.05 0.13 -7.04
CA ILE A 149 -2.35 0.15 -5.76
C ILE A 149 -2.97 -0.92 -4.85
N GLY A 150 -2.17 -1.89 -4.42
CA GLY A 150 -2.61 -2.90 -3.45
C GLY A 150 -2.33 -2.45 -2.03
N ILE A 151 -3.35 -2.52 -1.18
CA ILE A 151 -3.24 -2.28 0.26
C ILE A 151 -3.65 -3.55 1.00
N LEU A 152 -2.76 -4.05 1.83
CA LEU A 152 -3.00 -5.22 2.67
C LEU A 152 -3.44 -4.78 4.06
N LEU A 153 -4.59 -5.23 4.51
CA LEU A 153 -5.01 -5.17 5.90
C LEU A 153 -4.47 -6.40 6.61
N LEU A 154 -3.57 -6.21 7.58
CA LEU A 154 -2.99 -7.31 8.34
C LEU A 154 -4.02 -7.89 9.29
N GLY A 155 -4.34 -9.15 9.11
CA GLY A 155 -5.34 -9.88 9.87
C GLY A 155 -6.32 -10.62 8.96
N ASP A 156 -7.18 -11.40 9.59
CA ASP A 156 -8.28 -12.09 8.93
C ASP A 156 -9.59 -11.35 9.19
N TYR A 157 -10.20 -10.87 8.14
CA TYR A 157 -11.46 -10.12 8.16
C TYR A 157 -12.58 -10.86 7.41
N THR A 158 -12.47 -12.19 7.29
CA THR A 158 -13.54 -13.04 6.80
C THR A 158 -14.68 -13.08 7.82
N GLU A 159 -15.92 -12.97 7.34
CA GLU A 159 -17.10 -13.21 8.19
C GLU A 159 -17.11 -14.67 8.67
N PRO A 160 -17.47 -14.92 9.94
CA PRO A 160 -17.59 -16.28 10.45
C PRO A 160 -18.59 -17.09 9.60
N GLY A 161 -18.11 -18.08 8.88
CA GLY A 161 -18.93 -18.97 8.05
C GLY A 161 -18.84 -18.74 6.53
N GLU A 162 -18.18 -17.70 6.05
CA GLU A 162 -17.80 -17.60 4.66
C GLU A 162 -16.48 -18.35 4.43
N ALA A 163 -16.55 -19.51 3.84
CA ALA A 163 -15.37 -20.17 3.28
C ALA A 163 -14.79 -19.23 2.21
N GLY A 164 -13.53 -18.86 2.36
CA GLY A 164 -12.88 -17.96 1.42
C GLY A 164 -13.10 -18.43 -0.02
N ILE A 165 -13.61 -17.54 -0.86
CA ILE A 165 -13.64 -17.76 -2.30
C ILE A 165 -12.18 -17.67 -2.75
N GLU A 166 -11.57 -18.83 -2.95
CA GLU A 166 -10.27 -18.90 -3.62
C GLU A 166 -10.47 -18.50 -5.09
N ASP A 167 -9.98 -17.33 -5.46
CA ASP A 167 -9.87 -16.85 -6.84
C ASP A 167 -8.56 -17.31 -7.51
#